data_0f8fc04b76bd0e1917d9fda1e214f42e
#
_entry.id   0f8fc04b76bd0e1917d9fda1e214f42e
#
_cell.length_a   1.000
_cell.length_b   1.000
_cell.length_c   1.000
_cell.angle_alpha   90.00
_cell.angle_beta   90.00
_cell.angle_gamma   90.00
#
_symmetry.space_group_name_H-M   'P 1'
#
loop_
_entity.id
_entity.type
_entity.pdbx_description
1 polymer ?
#
loop_
_entity_poly.entity_id
_entity_poly.type
_entity_poly.pdbx_seq_one_letter_code
_entity_poly.pdbx_strand_id
1 'polypeptide(L)'
;MHGEHTLLTMLAFLGGFSAATSMVIVASVALSTMISNEIVIPALMSIKMLGLSEREDYTRILMHVRRGAIIGIAALGYFYLEATDQSDALASIGLLSFAAAAQFAPLIVFGLYWPGARRSGAIAGLCTGFVLWSYTLLLPNLARAGAFSDTFITEGLFSQSWLRPEALLVDMQTNSLTHGVAWSRGANILVNVIVSMRTRQSLVEKIQARTFAGPSSGFGPVRAAVARHDITNTDLRSLADRFLGVHNVERSFADFAASTRIDLN
;
A
#
# COMPACT_ATOMS: atom_id res chain seq x y z
N MET A 1 32.93 38.67 -13.86
CA MET A 1 31.98 38.15 -12.86
C MET A 1 31.04 37.04 -13.38
N HIS A 2 31.22 36.47 -14.58
CA HIS A 2 30.38 35.39 -15.09
C HIS A 2 30.78 33.98 -14.68
N GLY A 3 32.03 33.75 -14.23
CA GLY A 3 32.52 32.41 -13.93
C GLY A 3 32.04 31.80 -12.63
N GLU A 4 31.77 32.56 -11.58
CA GLU A 4 31.33 32.06 -10.28
C GLU A 4 29.91 31.53 -10.32
N HIS A 5 29.01 32.16 -11.10
CA HIS A 5 27.63 31.69 -11.25
C HIS A 5 27.58 30.38 -12.05
N THR A 6 28.45 30.18 -13.03
CA THR A 6 28.53 28.96 -13.83
C THR A 6 28.93 27.75 -12.99
N LEU A 7 29.91 27.93 -12.10
CA LEU A 7 30.40 26.86 -11.22
C LEU A 7 29.31 26.45 -10.21
N LEU A 8 28.63 27.41 -9.59
CA LEU A 8 27.50 27.16 -8.69
C LEU A 8 26.34 26.46 -9.40
N THR A 9 26.01 26.87 -10.62
CA THR A 9 24.98 26.24 -11.44
C THR A 9 25.34 24.81 -11.79
N MET A 10 26.59 24.52 -12.17
CA MET A 10 27.06 23.17 -12.42
C MET A 10 27.01 22.27 -11.17
N LEU A 11 27.40 22.79 -10.01
CA LEU A 11 27.32 22.07 -8.74
C LEU A 11 25.88 21.78 -8.34
N ALA A 12 24.98 22.75 -8.49
CA ALA A 12 23.55 22.58 -8.23
C ALA A 12 22.93 21.51 -9.16
N PHE A 13 23.29 21.56 -10.45
CA PHE A 13 22.83 20.57 -11.43
C PHE A 13 23.35 19.15 -11.10
N LEU A 14 24.64 18.99 -10.81
CA LEU A 14 25.24 17.73 -10.41
C LEU A 14 24.61 17.18 -9.12
N GLY A 15 24.38 18.05 -8.13
CA GLY A 15 23.71 17.68 -6.88
C GLY A 15 22.28 17.22 -7.10
N GLY A 16 21.51 17.96 -7.88
CA GLY A 16 20.14 17.59 -8.24
C GLY A 16 20.04 16.29 -9.03
N PHE A 17 20.93 16.10 -10.01
CA PHE A 17 21.00 14.88 -10.80
C PHE A 17 21.38 13.65 -9.94
N SER A 18 22.37 13.82 -9.05
CA SER A 18 22.77 12.76 -8.12
C SER A 18 21.64 12.38 -7.16
N ALA A 19 20.94 13.36 -6.60
CA ALA A 19 19.79 13.14 -5.71
C ALA A 19 18.64 12.43 -6.42
N ALA A 20 18.29 12.87 -7.62
CA ALA A 20 17.24 12.26 -8.44
C ALA A 20 17.58 10.81 -8.79
N THR A 21 18.81 10.54 -9.24
CA THR A 21 19.27 9.19 -9.58
C THR A 21 19.21 8.26 -8.36
N SER A 22 19.68 8.74 -7.19
CA SER A 22 19.62 7.98 -5.96
C SER A 22 18.19 7.62 -5.57
N MET A 23 17.26 8.57 -5.67
CA MET A 23 15.84 8.35 -5.37
C MET A 23 15.21 7.29 -6.30
N VAL A 24 15.50 7.36 -7.60
CA VAL A 24 15.01 6.39 -8.59
C VAL A 24 15.55 4.99 -8.27
N ILE A 25 16.83 4.86 -7.93
CA ILE A 25 17.44 3.57 -7.57
C ILE A 25 16.76 2.98 -6.34
N VAL A 26 16.66 3.75 -5.25
CA VAL A 26 16.05 3.28 -4.00
C VAL A 26 14.58 2.88 -4.21
N ALA A 27 13.79 3.71 -4.89
CA ALA A 27 12.39 3.42 -5.17
C ALA A 27 12.22 2.18 -6.04
N SER A 28 13.03 2.02 -7.10
CA SER A 28 12.96 0.87 -8.01
C SER A 28 13.35 -0.42 -7.30
N VAL A 29 14.39 -0.40 -6.46
CA VAL A 29 14.81 -1.57 -5.68
C VAL A 29 13.75 -1.95 -4.64
N ALA A 30 13.19 -0.99 -3.91
CA ALA A 30 12.13 -1.24 -2.95
C ALA A 30 10.89 -1.84 -3.63
N LEU A 31 10.43 -1.23 -4.71
CA LEU A 31 9.23 -1.68 -5.43
C LEU A 31 9.44 -3.06 -6.08
N SER A 32 10.62 -3.31 -6.69
CA SER A 32 10.94 -4.62 -7.26
C SER A 32 10.98 -5.73 -6.21
N THR A 33 11.44 -5.40 -4.99
CA THR A 33 11.44 -6.33 -3.87
C THR A 33 10.01 -6.63 -3.38
N MET A 34 9.15 -5.61 -3.31
CA MET A 34 7.73 -5.78 -2.97
C MET A 34 7.02 -6.66 -4.01
N ILE A 35 7.19 -6.37 -5.30
CA ILE A 35 6.62 -7.19 -6.39
C ILE A 35 7.08 -8.65 -6.27
N SER A 36 8.37 -8.85 -6.03
CA SER A 36 8.94 -10.20 -5.90
C SER A 36 8.33 -10.96 -4.72
N ASN A 37 8.23 -10.32 -3.55
CA ASN A 37 7.82 -10.99 -2.32
C ASN A 37 6.30 -11.14 -2.18
N GLU A 38 5.52 -10.12 -2.59
CA GLU A 38 4.09 -10.08 -2.36
C GLU A 38 3.26 -10.65 -3.53
N ILE A 39 3.82 -10.63 -4.74
CA ILE A 39 3.10 -11.08 -5.94
C ILE A 39 3.70 -12.38 -6.47
N VAL A 40 5.02 -12.38 -6.74
CA VAL A 40 5.64 -13.48 -7.47
C VAL A 40 5.81 -14.72 -6.61
N ILE A 41 6.29 -14.59 -5.38
CA ILE A 41 6.44 -15.75 -4.47
C ILE A 41 5.09 -16.43 -4.20
N PRO A 42 4.01 -15.74 -3.80
CA PRO A 42 2.71 -16.38 -3.63
C PRO A 42 2.15 -16.99 -4.92
N ALA A 43 2.35 -16.34 -6.07
CA ALA A 43 1.93 -16.87 -7.36
C ALA A 43 2.67 -18.15 -7.72
N LEU A 44 4.00 -18.19 -7.54
CA LEU A 44 4.81 -19.39 -7.74
C LEU A 44 4.42 -20.54 -6.82
N MET A 45 4.12 -20.23 -5.55
CA MET A 45 3.66 -21.23 -4.58
C MET A 45 2.27 -21.77 -4.90
N SER A 46 1.40 -20.97 -5.54
CA SER A 46 0.06 -21.38 -5.94
C SER A 46 0.10 -22.35 -7.15
N ILE A 47 1.10 -22.23 -7.99
CA ILE A 47 1.28 -23.07 -9.19
C ILE A 47 2.04 -24.34 -8.78
N LYS A 48 1.34 -25.28 -8.17
CA LYS A 48 1.90 -26.62 -7.78
C LYS A 48 2.47 -27.43 -8.96
N MET A 49 2.20 -27.04 -10.20
CA MET A 49 2.63 -27.76 -11.42
C MET A 49 4.11 -27.61 -11.78
N LEU A 50 4.84 -26.66 -11.20
CA LEU A 50 6.21 -26.36 -11.64
C LEU A 50 7.30 -27.20 -10.97
N GLY A 51 6.98 -28.18 -10.10
CA GLY A 51 7.96 -29.15 -9.59
C GLY A 51 9.28 -28.57 -9.06
N LEU A 52 9.30 -27.29 -8.75
CA LEU A 52 10.48 -26.52 -8.32
C LEU A 52 10.86 -26.93 -6.88
N SER A 53 11.46 -28.10 -6.75
CA SER A 53 11.88 -28.68 -5.47
C SER A 53 13.30 -28.28 -5.06
N GLU A 54 14.05 -27.55 -5.89
CA GLU A 54 15.44 -27.22 -5.61
C GLU A 54 15.64 -25.73 -5.29
N ARG A 55 16.23 -25.43 -4.12
CA ARG A 55 16.44 -24.09 -3.58
C ARG A 55 17.22 -23.12 -4.50
N GLU A 56 18.07 -23.64 -5.37
CA GLU A 56 18.88 -22.80 -6.29
C GLU A 56 18.04 -22.15 -7.39
N ASP A 57 16.99 -22.80 -7.87
CA ASP A 57 16.15 -22.26 -8.93
C ASP A 57 15.31 -21.07 -8.47
N TYR A 58 14.83 -21.06 -7.21
CA TYR A 58 14.07 -19.93 -6.66
C TYR A 58 14.88 -18.63 -6.61
N THR A 59 16.12 -18.68 -6.19
CA THR A 59 16.98 -17.48 -6.11
C THR A 59 17.23 -16.89 -7.48
N ARG A 60 17.44 -17.72 -8.49
CA ARG A 60 17.67 -17.28 -9.86
C ARG A 60 16.40 -16.65 -10.46
N ILE A 61 15.24 -17.27 -10.27
CA ILE A 61 13.95 -16.74 -10.73
C ILE A 61 13.68 -15.37 -10.06
N LEU A 62 13.86 -15.27 -8.74
CA LEU A 62 13.69 -14.01 -8.00
C LEU A 62 14.59 -12.89 -8.52
N MET A 63 15.85 -13.19 -8.86
CA MET A 63 16.76 -12.19 -9.44
C MET A 63 16.27 -11.70 -10.81
N HIS A 64 15.79 -12.61 -11.68
CA HIS A 64 15.26 -12.21 -12.98
C HIS A 64 13.98 -11.38 -12.84
N VAL A 65 13.09 -11.76 -11.94
CA VAL A 65 11.86 -10.97 -11.63
C VAL A 65 12.20 -9.58 -11.14
N ARG A 66 13.13 -9.46 -10.21
CA ARG A 66 13.57 -8.13 -9.69
C ARG A 66 14.17 -7.27 -10.81
N ARG A 67 15.03 -7.84 -11.65
CA ARG A 67 15.60 -7.12 -12.81
C ARG A 67 14.52 -6.71 -13.80
N GLY A 68 13.60 -7.63 -14.12
CA GLY A 68 12.47 -7.33 -15.00
C GLY A 68 11.55 -6.24 -14.44
N ALA A 69 11.27 -6.26 -13.13
CA ALA A 69 10.49 -5.23 -12.45
C ALA A 69 11.18 -3.86 -12.51
N ILE A 70 12.49 -3.78 -12.26
CA ILE A 70 13.25 -2.53 -12.35
C ILE A 70 13.18 -1.95 -13.78
N ILE A 71 13.42 -2.79 -14.79
CA ILE A 71 13.35 -2.38 -16.21
C ILE A 71 11.90 -1.94 -16.54
N GLY A 72 10.90 -2.67 -16.09
CA GLY A 72 9.50 -2.33 -16.30
C GLY A 72 9.12 -0.98 -15.67
N ILE A 73 9.56 -0.71 -14.45
CA ILE A 73 9.34 0.57 -13.75
C ILE A 73 10.03 1.72 -14.52
N ALA A 74 11.29 1.51 -14.95
CA ALA A 74 12.02 2.50 -15.73
C ALA A 74 11.36 2.78 -17.08
N ALA A 75 10.89 1.74 -17.76
CA ALA A 75 10.15 1.88 -19.02
C ALA A 75 8.84 2.63 -18.84
N LEU A 76 8.06 2.32 -17.79
CA LEU A 76 6.83 3.06 -17.47
C LEU A 76 7.11 4.54 -17.18
N GLY A 77 8.19 4.83 -16.45
CA GLY A 77 8.62 6.22 -16.21
C GLY A 77 8.99 6.94 -17.50
N TYR A 78 9.70 6.26 -18.40
CA TYR A 78 10.05 6.81 -19.70
C TYR A 78 8.82 7.07 -20.59
N PHE A 79 7.91 6.10 -20.69
CA PHE A 79 6.66 6.29 -21.43
C PHE A 79 5.78 7.40 -20.86
N TYR A 80 5.74 7.54 -19.55
CA TYR A 80 5.03 8.64 -18.90
C TYR A 80 5.65 10.00 -19.25
N LEU A 81 6.98 10.07 -19.25
CA LEU A 81 7.70 11.30 -19.64
C LEU A 81 7.45 11.68 -21.10
N GLU A 82 7.42 10.70 -22.00
CA GLU A 82 7.14 10.91 -23.43
C GLU A 82 5.69 11.34 -23.68
N ALA A 83 4.76 10.81 -22.88
CA ALA A 83 3.33 11.15 -22.96
C ALA A 83 3.00 12.50 -22.34
N THR A 84 3.91 13.08 -21.56
CA THR A 84 3.70 14.37 -20.87
C THR A 84 4.49 15.45 -21.56
N ASP A 85 3.81 16.52 -21.99
CA ASP A 85 4.47 17.67 -22.63
C ASP A 85 5.49 18.29 -21.65
N GLN A 86 6.72 18.53 -22.11
CA GLN A 86 7.84 18.99 -21.28
C GLN A 86 7.63 20.40 -20.67
N SER A 87 6.53 21.05 -21.00
CA SER A 87 6.15 22.36 -20.47
C SER A 87 5.63 22.33 -19.03
N ASP A 88 5.13 21.17 -18.56
CA ASP A 88 4.65 21.05 -17.20
C ASP A 88 5.83 20.96 -16.23
N ALA A 89 5.87 21.85 -15.26
CA ALA A 89 6.95 21.92 -14.29
C ALA A 89 7.11 20.56 -13.60
N LEU A 90 8.32 19.99 -13.61
CA LEU A 90 8.70 18.76 -12.91
C LEU A 90 8.19 18.71 -11.47
N ALA A 91 8.00 19.88 -10.85
CA ALA A 91 7.40 20.04 -9.54
C ALA A 91 5.94 19.54 -9.47
N SER A 92 5.13 19.75 -10.53
CA SER A 92 3.73 19.31 -10.56
C SER A 92 3.62 17.78 -10.61
N ILE A 93 4.50 17.12 -11.37
CA ILE A 93 4.59 15.66 -11.44
C ILE A 93 4.99 15.09 -10.06
N GLY A 94 5.96 15.72 -9.39
CA GLY A 94 6.37 15.35 -8.04
C GLY A 94 5.22 15.46 -7.04
N LEU A 95 4.50 16.59 -7.04
CA LEU A 95 3.35 16.81 -6.16
C LEU A 95 2.21 15.82 -6.41
N LEU A 96 1.94 15.48 -7.67
CA LEU A 96 0.97 14.48 -8.07
C LEU A 96 1.32 13.09 -7.49
N SER A 97 2.60 12.71 -7.59
CA SER A 97 3.12 11.45 -7.05
C SER A 97 3.05 11.40 -5.52
N PHE A 98 3.39 12.50 -4.84
CA PHE A 98 3.22 12.61 -3.38
C PHE A 98 1.76 12.54 -2.95
N ALA A 99 0.85 13.13 -3.72
CA ALA A 99 -0.59 13.03 -3.46
C ALA A 99 -1.10 11.58 -3.56
N ALA A 100 -0.58 10.79 -4.52
CA ALA A 100 -0.87 9.37 -4.64
C ALA A 100 -0.33 8.57 -3.44
N ALA A 101 0.96 8.76 -3.10
CA ALA A 101 1.57 8.08 -1.96
C ALA A 101 0.86 8.42 -0.63
N ALA A 102 0.38 9.64 -0.49
CA ALA A 102 -0.35 10.09 0.70
C ALA A 102 -1.72 9.43 0.88
N GLN A 103 -2.25 8.68 -0.11
CA GLN A 103 -3.46 7.87 0.05
C GLN A 103 -3.25 6.70 1.01
N PHE A 104 -2.01 6.28 1.26
CA PHE A 104 -1.71 5.25 2.25
C PHE A 104 -1.71 5.77 3.69
N ALA A 105 -1.57 7.08 3.91
CA ALA A 105 -1.48 7.66 5.25
C ALA A 105 -2.69 7.34 6.15
N PRO A 106 -3.97 7.45 5.70
CA PRO A 106 -5.11 7.09 6.53
C PRO A 106 -5.08 5.62 6.98
N LEU A 107 -4.65 4.70 6.12
CA LEU A 107 -4.56 3.28 6.43
C LEU A 107 -3.56 3.03 7.55
N ILE A 108 -2.39 3.67 7.47
CA ILE A 108 -1.32 3.53 8.46
C ILE A 108 -1.80 4.10 9.80
N VAL A 109 -2.37 5.32 9.80
CA VAL A 109 -2.84 5.98 11.01
C VAL A 109 -3.96 5.16 11.67
N PHE A 110 -4.97 4.73 10.91
CA PHE A 110 -6.05 3.94 11.48
C PHE A 110 -5.59 2.54 11.91
N GLY A 111 -4.69 1.91 11.17
CA GLY A 111 -4.12 0.62 11.54
C GLY A 111 -3.33 0.65 12.85
N LEU A 112 -2.65 1.75 13.14
CA LEU A 112 -1.86 1.92 14.37
C LEU A 112 -2.68 2.40 15.57
N TYR A 113 -3.61 3.34 15.36
CA TYR A 113 -4.28 4.03 16.45
C TYR A 113 -5.74 3.63 16.66
N TRP A 114 -6.39 3.03 15.66
CA TRP A 114 -7.81 2.68 15.76
C TRP A 114 -8.05 1.18 15.81
N PRO A 115 -8.40 0.61 16.98
CA PRO A 115 -8.66 -0.83 17.13
C PRO A 115 -9.83 -1.35 16.30
N GLY A 116 -10.70 -0.46 15.84
CA GLY A 116 -11.83 -0.74 14.96
C GLY A 116 -11.49 -0.83 13.48
N ALA A 117 -10.26 -0.47 13.08
CA ALA A 117 -9.82 -0.54 11.68
C ALA A 117 -9.86 -1.99 11.18
N ARG A 118 -10.29 -2.17 9.92
CA ARG A 118 -10.47 -3.49 9.31
C ARG A 118 -9.85 -3.53 7.94
N ARG A 119 -9.39 -4.71 7.55
CA ARG A 119 -8.82 -4.96 6.24
C ARG A 119 -9.77 -4.55 5.10
N SER A 120 -11.06 -4.89 5.21
CA SER A 120 -12.07 -4.53 4.22
C SER A 120 -12.25 -3.01 4.09
N GLY A 121 -12.26 -2.28 5.21
CA GLY A 121 -12.33 -0.83 5.22
C GLY A 121 -11.10 -0.19 4.61
N ALA A 122 -9.91 -0.69 4.96
CA ALA A 122 -8.65 -0.22 4.42
C ALA A 122 -8.58 -0.39 2.90
N ILE A 123 -8.93 -1.56 2.37
CA ILE A 123 -8.95 -1.82 0.92
C ILE A 123 -9.98 -0.94 0.22
N ALA A 124 -11.21 -0.88 0.73
CA ALA A 124 -12.26 -0.07 0.14
C ALA A 124 -11.92 1.43 0.13
N GLY A 125 -11.38 1.95 1.24
CA GLY A 125 -10.93 3.34 1.35
C GLY A 125 -9.80 3.64 0.38
N LEU A 126 -8.78 2.78 0.32
CA LEU A 126 -7.66 2.93 -0.59
C LEU A 126 -8.10 2.93 -2.06
N CYS A 127 -8.91 1.95 -2.47
CA CYS A 127 -9.45 1.88 -3.83
C CYS A 127 -10.24 3.15 -4.19
N THR A 128 -11.14 3.60 -3.30
CA THR A 128 -11.91 4.83 -3.51
C THR A 128 -11.00 6.05 -3.61
N GLY A 129 -10.01 6.16 -2.72
CA GLY A 129 -9.04 7.26 -2.73
C GLY A 129 -8.24 7.31 -4.02
N PHE A 130 -7.73 6.16 -4.51
CA PHE A 130 -7.00 6.09 -5.78
C PHE A 130 -7.87 6.37 -6.99
N VAL A 131 -9.10 5.88 -7.03
CA VAL A 131 -10.04 6.18 -8.13
C VAL A 131 -10.32 7.69 -8.20
N LEU A 132 -10.61 8.32 -7.06
CA LEU A 132 -10.83 9.77 -7.03
C LEU A 132 -9.56 10.57 -7.32
N TRP A 133 -8.41 10.15 -6.81
CA TRP A 133 -7.13 10.77 -7.15
C TRP A 133 -6.83 10.69 -8.65
N SER A 134 -7.05 9.53 -9.25
CA SER A 134 -6.88 9.35 -10.70
C SER A 134 -7.83 10.25 -11.47
N TYR A 135 -9.09 10.35 -11.04
CA TYR A 135 -10.10 11.15 -11.70
C TYR A 135 -9.82 12.67 -11.58
N THR A 136 -9.47 13.15 -10.38
CA THR A 136 -9.35 14.58 -10.09
C THR A 136 -7.97 15.16 -10.41
N LEU A 137 -6.93 14.35 -10.41
CA LEU A 137 -5.55 14.81 -10.56
C LEU A 137 -4.82 14.16 -11.74
N LEU A 138 -4.86 12.84 -11.88
CA LEU A 138 -4.11 12.15 -12.92
C LEU A 138 -4.71 12.39 -14.31
N LEU A 139 -6.03 12.22 -14.49
CA LEU A 139 -6.69 12.40 -15.77
C LEU A 139 -6.58 13.83 -16.30
N PRO A 140 -6.85 14.88 -15.50
CA PRO A 140 -6.66 16.26 -15.97
C PRO A 140 -5.21 16.56 -16.35
N ASN A 141 -4.25 16.01 -15.62
CA ASN A 141 -2.84 16.19 -15.94
C ASN A 141 -2.48 15.56 -17.30
N LEU A 142 -2.96 14.32 -17.54
CA LEU A 142 -2.78 13.63 -18.82
C LEU A 142 -3.54 14.32 -19.98
N ALA A 143 -4.71 14.91 -19.73
CA ALA A 143 -5.45 15.65 -20.74
C ALA A 143 -4.70 16.94 -21.14
N ARG A 144 -4.16 17.67 -20.17
CA ARG A 144 -3.30 18.85 -20.45
C ARG A 144 -2.02 18.46 -21.20
N ALA A 145 -1.51 17.26 -20.97
CA ALA A 145 -0.38 16.69 -21.71
C ALA A 145 -0.74 16.24 -23.14
N GLY A 146 -1.98 16.45 -23.59
CA GLY A 146 -2.42 16.10 -24.94
C GLY A 146 -2.84 14.64 -25.13
N ALA A 147 -2.86 13.81 -24.06
CA ALA A 147 -3.28 12.41 -24.16
C ALA A 147 -4.78 12.24 -24.39
N PHE A 148 -5.60 13.23 -23.99
CA PHE A 148 -7.06 13.22 -24.13
C PHE A 148 -7.57 14.61 -24.55
N SER A 149 -8.83 14.66 -25.02
CA SER A 149 -9.49 15.92 -25.38
C SER A 149 -9.75 16.80 -24.15
N ASP A 150 -9.46 18.10 -24.24
CA ASP A 150 -9.69 19.09 -23.18
C ASP A 150 -11.17 19.28 -22.80
N THR A 151 -12.08 18.80 -23.62
CA THR A 151 -13.54 18.80 -23.34
C THR A 151 -13.87 18.06 -22.04
N PHE A 152 -13.06 17.05 -21.66
CA PHE A 152 -13.23 16.32 -20.41
C PHE A 152 -13.00 17.22 -19.17
N ILE A 153 -12.06 18.16 -19.24
CA ILE A 153 -11.76 19.08 -18.13
C ILE A 153 -12.85 20.13 -18.00
N THR A 154 -13.35 20.66 -19.13
CA THR A 154 -14.27 21.79 -19.17
C THR A 154 -15.74 21.38 -18.95
N GLU A 155 -16.16 20.26 -19.51
CA GLU A 155 -17.55 19.79 -19.45
C GLU A 155 -17.79 18.73 -18.38
N GLY A 156 -16.73 18.06 -17.92
CA GLY A 156 -16.82 16.93 -16.98
C GLY A 156 -17.23 15.63 -17.65
N LEU A 157 -17.27 14.54 -16.88
CA LEU A 157 -17.71 13.24 -17.36
C LEU A 157 -19.22 13.29 -17.66
N PHE A 158 -19.63 12.79 -18.84
CA PHE A 158 -21.00 12.82 -19.34
C PHE A 158 -21.61 14.23 -19.48
N SER A 159 -20.78 15.25 -19.74
CA SER A 159 -21.22 16.67 -19.86
C SER A 159 -21.97 17.21 -18.63
N GLN A 160 -21.65 16.65 -17.45
CA GLN A 160 -22.24 17.07 -16.18
C GLN A 160 -21.30 18.04 -15.46
N SER A 161 -21.72 19.29 -15.27
CA SER A 161 -20.90 20.34 -14.68
C SER A 161 -20.46 20.07 -13.22
N TRP A 162 -21.21 19.28 -12.46
CA TRP A 162 -20.89 18.90 -11.07
C TRP A 162 -19.87 17.76 -10.99
N LEU A 163 -19.60 17.08 -12.12
CA LEU A 163 -18.58 16.03 -12.27
C LEU A 163 -17.28 16.57 -12.89
N ARG A 164 -17.06 17.88 -12.91
CA ARG A 164 -15.79 18.43 -13.38
C ARG A 164 -14.65 17.97 -12.46
N PRO A 165 -13.55 17.41 -13.00
CA PRO A 165 -12.45 16.92 -12.18
C PRO A 165 -11.86 17.97 -11.25
N GLU A 166 -11.80 19.22 -11.70
CA GLU A 166 -11.22 20.33 -10.97
C GLU A 166 -12.18 21.04 -10.00
N ALA A 167 -13.49 20.82 -10.13
CA ALA A 167 -14.53 21.42 -9.31
C ALA A 167 -15.58 20.39 -8.87
N LEU A 168 -15.11 19.21 -8.41
CA LEU A 168 -15.97 18.09 -8.03
C LEU A 168 -16.89 18.50 -6.87
N LEU A 169 -18.22 18.43 -7.11
CA LEU A 169 -19.30 18.75 -6.18
C LEU A 169 -19.36 20.21 -5.70
N VAL A 170 -18.27 20.84 -5.38
CA VAL A 170 -18.19 22.22 -4.86
C VAL A 170 -16.93 22.88 -5.39
N ASP A 171 -17.07 24.03 -6.00
CA ASP A 171 -15.95 24.88 -6.39
C ASP A 171 -15.40 25.60 -5.13
N MET A 172 -14.32 25.10 -4.59
CA MET A 172 -13.68 25.66 -3.38
C MET A 172 -12.84 26.89 -3.66
N GLN A 173 -12.81 27.41 -4.90
CA GLN A 173 -11.92 28.52 -5.34
C GLN A 173 -10.45 28.31 -4.93
N THR A 174 -10.05 27.05 -4.81
CA THR A 174 -8.73 26.62 -4.36
C THR A 174 -7.96 26.04 -5.54
N ASN A 175 -6.64 25.96 -5.42
CA ASN A 175 -5.82 25.31 -6.44
C ASN A 175 -6.33 23.88 -6.72
N SER A 176 -6.43 23.51 -8.00
CA SER A 176 -6.88 22.20 -8.50
C SER A 176 -6.21 21.01 -7.76
N LEU A 177 -4.91 21.13 -7.46
CA LEU A 177 -4.19 20.12 -6.68
C LEU A 177 -4.76 19.96 -5.27
N THR A 178 -4.97 21.06 -4.55
CA THR A 178 -5.50 21.03 -3.17
C THR A 178 -6.91 20.47 -3.13
N HIS A 179 -7.74 20.86 -4.09
CA HIS A 179 -9.10 20.36 -4.25
C HIS A 179 -9.10 18.82 -4.48
N GLY A 180 -8.33 18.33 -5.44
CA GLY A 180 -8.23 16.91 -5.76
C GLY A 180 -7.69 16.07 -4.60
N VAL A 181 -6.68 16.58 -3.88
CA VAL A 181 -6.13 15.92 -2.68
C VAL A 181 -7.15 15.88 -1.55
N ALA A 182 -7.89 16.98 -1.31
CA ALA A 182 -8.89 17.04 -0.25
C ALA A 182 -10.02 16.03 -0.49
N TRP A 183 -10.58 16.00 -1.70
CA TRP A 183 -11.66 15.06 -2.05
C TRP A 183 -11.22 13.61 -2.04
N SER A 184 -10.09 13.28 -2.68
CA SER A 184 -9.62 11.89 -2.76
C SER A 184 -9.26 11.34 -1.38
N ARG A 185 -8.60 12.15 -0.54
CA ARG A 185 -8.24 11.74 0.83
C ARG A 185 -9.44 11.72 1.77
N GLY A 186 -10.32 12.71 1.67
CA GLY A 186 -11.56 12.76 2.43
C GLY A 186 -12.44 11.54 2.18
N ALA A 187 -12.62 11.17 0.91
CA ALA A 187 -13.37 9.99 0.54
C ALA A 187 -12.69 8.68 1.00
N ASN A 188 -11.36 8.59 0.89
CA ASN A 188 -10.60 7.45 1.42
C ASN A 188 -10.88 7.27 2.92
N ILE A 189 -10.74 8.33 3.71
CA ILE A 189 -11.00 8.30 5.16
C ILE A 189 -12.45 7.90 5.44
N LEU A 190 -13.41 8.55 4.78
CA LEU A 190 -14.82 8.32 4.99
C LEU A 190 -15.22 6.87 4.69
N VAL A 191 -14.83 6.35 3.52
CA VAL A 191 -15.14 4.99 3.10
C VAL A 191 -14.44 3.97 4.02
N ASN A 192 -13.18 4.21 4.37
CA ASN A 192 -12.46 3.34 5.32
C ASN A 192 -13.20 3.25 6.66
N VAL A 193 -13.63 4.37 7.23
CA VAL A 193 -14.39 4.40 8.50
C VAL A 193 -15.74 3.70 8.35
N ILE A 194 -16.53 4.08 7.35
CA ILE A 194 -17.88 3.51 7.15
C ILE A 194 -17.83 1.99 6.95
N VAL A 195 -16.95 1.51 6.08
CA VAL A 195 -16.83 0.08 5.79
C VAL A 195 -16.28 -0.67 7.00
N SER A 196 -15.30 -0.10 7.72
CA SER A 196 -14.78 -0.69 8.96
C SER A 196 -15.86 -0.80 10.03
N MET A 197 -16.73 0.18 10.16
CA MET A 197 -17.84 0.15 11.13
C MET A 197 -18.93 -0.87 10.76
N ARG A 198 -19.18 -1.07 9.46
CA ARG A 198 -20.24 -1.98 8.98
C ARG A 198 -19.82 -3.43 8.85
N THR A 199 -18.53 -3.71 8.77
CA THR A 199 -18.00 -5.07 8.60
C THR A 199 -17.73 -5.70 9.97
N ARG A 200 -17.82 -7.03 10.11
CA ARG A 200 -17.44 -7.74 11.35
C ARG A 200 -15.94 -8.03 11.34
N GLN A 201 -15.26 -7.79 12.45
CA GLN A 201 -13.85 -8.13 12.61
C GLN A 201 -13.64 -9.65 12.65
N SER A 202 -12.66 -10.13 11.92
CA SER A 202 -12.14 -11.48 12.04
C SER A 202 -11.43 -11.65 13.41
N LEU A 203 -11.36 -12.88 13.93
CA LEU A 203 -10.63 -13.18 15.17
C LEU A 203 -9.16 -12.77 15.07
N VAL A 204 -8.53 -13.00 13.94
CA VAL A 204 -7.13 -12.62 13.68
C VAL A 204 -6.96 -11.10 13.72
N GLU A 205 -7.86 -10.34 13.10
CA GLU A 205 -7.84 -8.88 13.16
C GLU A 205 -8.01 -8.34 14.58
N LYS A 206 -8.86 -8.96 15.39
CA LYS A 206 -9.03 -8.59 16.80
C LYS A 206 -7.77 -8.78 17.63
N ILE A 207 -7.06 -9.89 17.42
CA ILE A 207 -5.81 -10.18 18.12
C ILE A 207 -4.73 -9.18 17.69
N GLN A 208 -4.58 -8.96 16.38
CA GLN A 208 -3.62 -8.00 15.84
C GLN A 208 -3.93 -6.58 16.32
N ALA A 209 -5.18 -6.13 16.24
CA ALA A 209 -5.57 -4.79 16.70
C ALA A 209 -5.26 -4.56 18.17
N ARG A 210 -5.44 -5.56 19.03
CA ARG A 210 -5.09 -5.47 20.45
C ARG A 210 -3.59 -5.41 20.70
N THR A 211 -2.80 -6.05 19.86
CA THR A 211 -1.34 -6.03 19.98
C THR A 211 -0.76 -4.68 19.58
N PHE A 212 -1.30 -4.05 18.53
CA PHE A 212 -0.77 -2.80 17.99
C PHE A 212 -1.43 -1.54 18.56
N ALA A 213 -2.74 -1.55 18.73
CA ALA A 213 -3.51 -0.38 19.16
C ALA A 213 -3.96 -0.44 20.64
N GLY A 214 -3.57 -1.49 21.38
CA GLY A 214 -3.83 -1.63 22.80
C GLY A 214 -2.86 -0.76 23.62
N PRO A 215 -3.24 -0.34 24.86
CA PRO A 215 -2.33 0.31 25.77
C PRO A 215 -1.11 -0.61 25.96
N SER A 216 0.08 -0.04 25.84
CA SER A 216 1.40 -0.70 25.88
C SER A 216 1.78 -1.26 27.25
N SER A 217 0.90 -2.04 27.85
CA SER A 217 1.19 -2.85 29.02
C SER A 217 1.54 -4.26 28.53
N GLY A 218 2.84 -4.56 28.54
CA GLY A 218 3.42 -5.79 28.02
C GLY A 218 2.63 -7.04 28.41
N PHE A 219 2.57 -8.00 27.48
CA PHE A 219 2.04 -9.39 27.57
C PHE A 219 0.77 -9.64 28.43
N GLY A 220 0.25 -8.63 29.15
CA GLY A 220 -0.93 -8.71 29.99
C GLY A 220 -2.28 -8.92 29.26
N PRO A 221 -2.53 -8.29 28.06
CA PRO A 221 -3.83 -8.43 27.42
C PRO A 221 -4.09 -9.80 26.81
N VAL A 222 -3.06 -10.51 26.37
CA VAL A 222 -3.22 -11.88 25.82
C VAL A 222 -3.68 -12.82 26.92
N ARG A 223 -3.11 -12.71 28.11
CA ARG A 223 -3.49 -13.54 29.27
C ARG A 223 -4.93 -13.23 29.77
N ALA A 224 -5.34 -11.95 29.73
CA ALA A 224 -6.70 -11.55 30.10
C ALA A 224 -7.75 -11.90 29.03
N ALA A 225 -7.39 -11.96 27.76
CA ALA A 225 -8.28 -12.41 26.67
C ALA A 225 -8.48 -13.90 26.66
N VAL A 226 -7.42 -14.67 26.97
CA VAL A 226 -7.47 -16.13 27.15
C VAL A 226 -8.31 -16.50 28.37
N ALA A 227 -8.22 -15.72 29.47
CA ALA A 227 -8.99 -15.97 30.70
C ALA A 227 -10.49 -15.66 30.60
N ARG A 228 -10.97 -14.98 29.56
CA ARG A 228 -12.38 -14.61 29.38
C ARG A 228 -13.14 -15.40 28.32
N HIS A 229 -12.48 -16.28 27.60
CA HIS A 229 -13.14 -17.22 26.71
C HIS A 229 -12.85 -18.61 27.22
N ASP A 230 -13.87 -19.45 27.33
CA ASP A 230 -13.73 -20.89 27.42
C ASP A 230 -13.08 -21.38 26.11
N ILE A 231 -11.76 -21.24 26.05
CA ILE A 231 -10.98 -21.77 24.93
C ILE A 231 -10.82 -23.25 25.21
N THR A 232 -11.55 -24.04 24.49
CA THR A 232 -11.49 -25.48 24.56
C THR A 232 -10.14 -26.00 24.00
N ASN A 233 -9.61 -27.05 24.53
CA ASN A 233 -8.40 -27.73 24.02
C ASN A 233 -8.47 -28.00 22.50
N THR A 234 -9.66 -28.27 21.98
CA THR A 234 -9.94 -28.45 20.56
C THR A 234 -9.70 -27.18 19.75
N ASP A 235 -10.01 -26.00 20.29
CA ASP A 235 -9.78 -24.71 19.59
C ASP A 235 -8.29 -24.38 19.51
N LEU A 236 -7.55 -24.64 20.60
CA LEU A 236 -6.09 -24.50 20.63
C LEU A 236 -5.40 -25.46 19.66
N ARG A 237 -5.83 -26.72 19.63
CA ARG A 237 -5.31 -27.75 18.71
C ARG A 237 -5.57 -27.32 17.25
N SER A 238 -6.79 -26.92 16.90
CA SER A 238 -7.14 -26.51 15.54
C SER A 238 -6.35 -25.29 15.06
N LEU A 239 -5.98 -24.40 15.98
CA LEU A 239 -5.18 -23.22 15.69
C LEU A 239 -3.70 -23.60 15.53
N ALA A 240 -3.18 -24.47 16.39
CA ALA A 240 -1.82 -24.96 16.32
C ALA A 240 -1.57 -25.83 15.07
N ASP A 241 -2.56 -26.63 14.64
CA ASP A 241 -2.50 -27.44 13.42
C ASP A 241 -2.24 -26.60 12.16
N ARG A 242 -2.75 -25.39 12.12
CA ARG A 242 -2.52 -24.46 10.98
C ARG A 242 -1.09 -23.93 10.89
N PHE A 243 -0.37 -23.85 11.99
CA PHE A 243 0.98 -23.28 12.05
C PHE A 243 2.08 -24.33 12.15
N LEU A 244 1.84 -25.42 12.86
CA LEU A 244 2.85 -26.43 13.17
C LEU A 244 2.64 -27.74 12.37
N GLY A 245 1.46 -27.95 11.82
CA GLY A 245 1.05 -29.21 11.20
C GLY A 245 0.68 -30.29 12.24
N VAL A 246 -0.29 -31.13 11.90
CA VAL A 246 -0.95 -32.11 12.81
C VAL A 246 0.05 -32.98 13.61
N HIS A 247 1.11 -33.43 12.97
CA HIS A 247 2.10 -34.32 13.61
C HIS A 247 2.95 -33.62 14.68
N ASN A 248 3.29 -32.35 14.47
CA ASN A 248 4.09 -31.55 15.39
C ASN A 248 3.25 -31.03 16.56
N VAL A 249 1.97 -30.80 16.35
CA VAL A 249 1.03 -30.33 17.38
C VAL A 249 0.83 -31.44 18.42
N GLU A 250 0.57 -32.68 18.02
CA GLU A 250 0.41 -33.77 18.97
C GLU A 250 1.65 -33.96 19.84
N ARG A 251 2.83 -33.89 19.25
CA ARG A 251 4.09 -33.98 20.00
C ARG A 251 4.26 -32.81 20.99
N SER A 252 4.02 -31.59 20.56
CA SER A 252 4.15 -30.39 21.40
C SER A 252 3.14 -30.40 22.56
N PHE A 253 1.92 -30.87 22.33
CA PHE A 253 0.90 -30.98 23.37
C PHE A 253 1.23 -32.11 24.36
N ALA A 254 1.74 -33.25 23.90
CA ALA A 254 2.19 -34.36 24.75
C ALA A 254 3.38 -33.94 25.63
N ASP A 255 4.37 -33.24 25.06
CA ASP A 255 5.53 -32.76 25.80
C ASP A 255 5.14 -31.70 26.83
N PHE A 256 4.20 -30.81 26.50
CA PHE A 256 3.67 -29.82 27.43
C PHE A 256 2.88 -30.46 28.58
N ALA A 257 2.00 -31.44 28.30
CA ALA A 257 1.25 -32.17 29.30
C ALA A 257 2.20 -32.92 30.27
N ALA A 258 3.24 -33.58 29.72
CA ALA A 258 4.24 -34.27 30.50
C ALA A 258 5.06 -33.34 31.41
N SER A 259 5.40 -32.12 30.89
CA SER A 259 6.19 -31.15 31.65
C SER A 259 5.39 -30.44 32.75
N THR A 260 4.07 -30.27 32.56
CA THR A 260 3.23 -29.43 33.45
C THR A 260 2.32 -30.28 34.34
N ARG A 261 2.30 -31.61 34.19
CA ARG A 261 1.42 -32.54 34.91
C ARG A 261 -0.07 -32.21 34.85
N ILE A 262 -0.51 -31.69 33.71
CA ILE A 262 -1.92 -31.34 33.45
C ILE A 262 -2.50 -32.39 32.52
N ASP A 263 -3.67 -32.95 32.92
CA ASP A 263 -4.48 -33.78 32.03
C ASP A 263 -5.15 -32.91 30.97
N LEU A 264 -4.83 -33.14 29.71
CA LEU A 264 -5.35 -32.40 28.56
C LEU A 264 -6.59 -33.07 27.92
N ASN A 265 -7.30 -33.94 28.67
CA ASN A 265 -8.55 -34.56 28.22
C ASN A 265 -9.72 -33.58 28.23
#